data_3d6ab1fb0ef8ffc24469c1fcf6a9e84f
#
_entry.id   3d6ab1fb0ef8ffc24469c1fcf6a9e84f
#
_cell.length_a   1.000
_cell.length_b   1.000
_cell.length_c   1.000
_cell.angle_alpha   90.00
_cell.angle_beta   90.00
_cell.angle_gamma   90.00
#
_symmetry.space_group_name_H-M   'P 1'
#
loop_
_entity.id
_entity.type
_entity.pdbx_description
1 polymer ?
#
loop_
_entity_poly.entity_id
_entity_poly.type
_entity_poly.pdbx_seq_one_letter_code
_entity_poly.pdbx_strand_id
1 'polypeptide(L)'
;MKTRKMAMVWIGVLLFGIVSGANAAEVQKYVWGSGPMGGLWRIGVGAAVQLINEEYKDKYFYTAAASGGGIENVRRLIGGEFDTTWAHTNVMEEASTGTGLFEGQKPFKEMRVMIFMGDQAVCVVALAKSPIKSFSDLAGKKVNVGAPGGIGVLIAKSMFKALGIEDKVKLSFLNPEGAAQGVKDGHIDAALAPGSPFTPSFVELARSAPIRLIEPTKMEEDKIEKGLPYMELKLIAANTEPGENGDKPRKAFFWGQYWVARTGMPDQAVYDALKVTQEPKNREMLTKVMKLWGESGPAFGPVAKMGIPLHPGAVKYWKEKGVKLPPEMVK
;
A
#
# COMPACT_ATOMS: atom_id res chain seq x y z
N MET A 1 52.59 25.96 85.76
CA MET A 1 51.60 26.65 84.90
C MET A 1 51.35 25.77 83.69
N LYS A 2 50.16 25.12 83.60
CA LYS A 2 49.78 24.16 82.56
C LYS A 2 48.75 24.85 81.63
N THR A 3 49.13 25.14 80.37
CA THR A 3 48.25 25.70 79.37
C THR A 3 47.48 24.57 78.67
N ARG A 4 46.15 24.53 78.83
CA ARG A 4 45.23 23.63 78.15
C ARG A 4 44.98 24.18 76.69
N LYS A 5 45.31 23.39 75.66
CA LYS A 5 44.88 23.64 74.28
C LYS A 5 43.50 23.04 74.11
N MET A 6 42.52 23.86 73.77
CA MET A 6 41.19 23.48 73.31
C MET A 6 41.21 23.13 71.82
N ALA A 7 40.90 21.88 71.51
CA ALA A 7 40.73 21.45 70.18
C ALA A 7 39.29 21.71 69.68
N MET A 8 39.13 22.50 68.67
CA MET A 8 37.86 22.82 68.05
C MET A 8 37.56 21.77 66.95
N VAL A 9 36.56 20.91 67.15
CA VAL A 9 36.11 19.92 66.17
C VAL A 9 35.09 20.59 65.24
N TRP A 10 35.45 20.71 63.96
CA TRP A 10 34.53 21.13 62.91
C TRP A 10 33.78 19.87 62.37
N ILE A 11 32.46 19.80 62.63
CA ILE A 11 31.60 18.81 62.00
C ILE A 11 31.15 19.41 60.66
N GLY A 12 31.79 18.99 59.57
CA GLY A 12 31.34 19.31 58.23
C GLY A 12 30.12 18.43 57.84
N VAL A 13 28.95 19.02 57.78
CA VAL A 13 27.75 18.38 57.20
C VAL A 13 27.88 18.38 55.70
N LEU A 14 28.26 17.26 55.10
CA LEU A 14 28.18 17.00 53.68
C LEU A 14 26.70 16.79 53.27
N LEU A 15 26.06 17.83 52.77
CA LEU A 15 24.80 17.72 52.06
C LEU A 15 25.05 17.04 50.70
N PHE A 16 24.83 15.73 50.64
CA PHE A 16 24.71 15.01 49.34
C PHE A 16 23.39 15.43 48.70
N GLY A 17 23.46 16.42 47.80
CA GLY A 17 22.38 16.76 46.89
C GLY A 17 22.19 15.58 45.93
N ILE A 18 21.11 14.80 46.11
CA ILE A 18 20.65 13.84 45.10
C ILE A 18 20.15 14.68 43.92
N VAL A 19 21.02 14.92 42.96
CA VAL A 19 20.61 15.39 41.60
C VAL A 19 19.90 14.20 40.99
N SER A 20 18.59 14.15 41.12
CA SER A 20 17.72 13.29 40.29
C SER A 20 17.87 13.82 38.85
N GLY A 21 18.84 13.28 38.15
CA GLY A 21 18.93 13.47 36.70
C GLY A 21 17.64 12.90 36.09
N ALA A 22 16.73 13.76 35.67
CA ALA A 22 15.67 13.38 34.79
C ALA A 22 16.37 12.88 33.51
N ASN A 23 16.48 11.54 33.36
CA ASN A 23 16.85 10.96 32.08
C ASN A 23 15.78 11.40 31.09
N ALA A 24 16.10 12.40 30.26
CA ALA A 24 15.28 12.67 29.09
C ALA A 24 15.22 11.36 28.32
N ALA A 25 14.02 10.83 28.14
CA ALA A 25 13.81 9.59 27.38
C ALA A 25 14.45 9.79 25.99
N GLU A 26 15.29 8.85 25.58
CA GLU A 26 15.95 8.94 24.26
C GLU A 26 14.88 8.93 23.16
N VAL A 27 14.96 9.90 22.24
CA VAL A 27 14.03 10.00 21.10
C VAL A 27 14.19 8.76 20.22
N GLN A 28 13.12 7.98 20.10
CA GLN A 28 13.11 6.77 19.30
C GLN A 28 13.13 7.09 17.80
N LYS A 29 13.99 6.42 17.04
CA LYS A 29 14.18 6.68 15.60
C LYS A 29 13.59 5.56 14.77
N TYR A 30 12.82 5.94 13.73
CA TYR A 30 12.18 5.01 12.81
C TYR A 30 12.44 5.40 11.36
N VAL A 31 12.59 4.39 10.51
CA VAL A 31 12.77 4.58 9.07
C VAL A 31 11.51 4.13 8.33
N TRP A 32 10.89 5.08 7.63
CA TRP A 32 9.74 4.82 6.80
C TRP A 32 10.16 4.77 5.32
N GLY A 33 10.10 3.55 4.74
CA GLY A 33 10.35 3.34 3.31
C GLY A 33 9.25 3.98 2.46
N SER A 34 9.62 4.81 1.51
CA SER A 34 8.68 5.58 0.70
C SER A 34 8.65 5.12 -0.76
N GLY A 35 9.26 5.86 -1.65
CA GLY A 35 9.34 5.59 -3.08
C GLY A 35 10.49 6.34 -3.73
N PRO A 36 10.60 6.29 -5.05
CA PRO A 36 11.68 6.98 -5.75
C PRO A 36 11.58 8.50 -5.57
N MET A 37 12.72 9.16 -5.69
CA MET A 37 12.79 10.64 -5.64
C MET A 37 11.84 11.24 -6.68
N GLY A 38 11.02 12.19 -6.25
CA GLY A 38 9.96 12.79 -7.07
C GLY A 38 8.68 11.97 -7.22
N GLY A 39 8.65 10.74 -6.73
CA GLY A 39 7.45 9.89 -6.77
C GLY A 39 6.39 10.30 -5.73
N LEU A 40 5.11 10.03 -6.04
CA LEU A 40 3.98 10.39 -5.16
C LEU A 40 4.10 9.79 -3.77
N TRP A 41 4.52 8.54 -3.64
CA TRP A 41 4.70 7.93 -2.32
C TRP A 41 5.78 8.64 -1.50
N ARG A 42 6.88 9.09 -2.16
CA ARG A 42 7.93 9.86 -1.48
C ARG A 42 7.40 11.17 -0.91
N ILE A 43 6.57 11.86 -1.69
CA ILE A 43 5.95 13.13 -1.29
C ILE A 43 4.94 12.90 -0.17
N GLY A 44 4.05 11.93 -0.32
CA GLY A 44 2.99 11.62 0.66
C GLY A 44 3.53 11.12 2.01
N VAL A 45 4.57 10.27 1.99
CA VAL A 45 5.26 9.81 3.21
C VAL A 45 6.02 10.95 3.86
N GLY A 46 6.70 11.80 3.06
CA GLY A 46 7.44 12.95 3.58
C GLY A 46 6.55 13.91 4.39
N ALA A 47 5.36 14.21 3.86
CA ALA A 47 4.38 15.06 4.55
C ALA A 47 3.88 14.42 5.86
N ALA A 48 3.59 13.12 5.86
CA ALA A 48 3.16 12.42 7.07
C ALA A 48 4.27 12.35 8.13
N VAL A 49 5.50 12.09 7.72
CA VAL A 49 6.69 12.09 8.59
C VAL A 49 6.89 13.44 9.24
N GLN A 50 6.74 14.54 8.48
CA GLN A 50 6.84 15.89 9.04
C GLN A 50 5.80 16.11 10.14
N LEU A 51 4.52 15.76 9.90
CA LEU A 51 3.46 15.90 10.92
C LEU A 51 3.76 15.08 12.18
N ILE A 52 4.21 13.83 12.04
CA ILE A 52 4.51 12.96 13.17
C ILE A 52 5.67 13.55 13.99
N ASN A 53 6.72 14.01 13.31
CA ASN A 53 7.89 14.58 13.97
C ASN A 53 7.58 15.93 14.67
N GLU A 54 6.67 16.73 14.13
CA GLU A 54 6.24 17.97 14.76
C GLU A 54 5.39 17.70 16.02
N GLU A 55 4.43 16.78 15.93
CA GLU A 55 3.51 16.46 17.03
C GLU A 55 4.21 15.71 18.19
N TYR A 56 5.16 14.83 17.86
CA TYR A 56 5.82 13.94 18.82
C TYR A 56 7.33 14.14 18.90
N LYS A 57 7.82 15.38 18.69
CA LYS A 57 9.24 15.75 18.61
C LYS A 57 10.13 15.24 19.76
N ASP A 58 9.55 15.10 20.97
CA ASP A 58 10.24 14.63 22.17
C ASP A 58 10.17 13.11 22.37
N LYS A 59 9.45 12.40 21.48
CA LYS A 59 9.27 10.93 21.55
C LYS A 59 9.87 10.21 20.36
N TYR A 60 9.62 10.72 19.14
CA TYR A 60 9.91 10.03 17.89
C TYR A 60 10.64 10.93 16.90
N PHE A 61 11.48 10.30 16.11
CA PHE A 61 12.04 10.90 14.90
C PHE A 61 11.93 9.92 13.73
N TYR A 62 10.97 10.15 12.85
CA TYR A 62 10.78 9.38 11.64
C TYR A 62 11.62 9.97 10.51
N THR A 63 12.25 9.10 9.72
CA THR A 63 12.95 9.46 8.50
C THR A 63 12.22 8.85 7.31
N ALA A 64 11.79 9.67 6.34
CA ALA A 64 11.29 9.18 5.08
C ALA A 64 12.47 8.76 4.19
N ALA A 65 12.66 7.47 3.97
CA ALA A 65 13.76 6.94 3.15
C ALA A 65 13.30 6.70 1.71
N ALA A 66 14.11 7.11 0.73
CA ALA A 66 13.85 6.80 -0.67
C ALA A 66 14.06 5.31 -0.97
N SER A 67 13.32 4.79 -1.95
CA SER A 67 13.42 3.42 -2.45
C SER A 67 12.97 3.34 -3.91
N GLY A 68 13.15 2.21 -4.55
CA GLY A 68 12.60 1.92 -5.89
C GLY A 68 11.10 1.62 -5.92
N GLY A 69 10.41 1.65 -4.78
CA GLY A 69 8.95 1.41 -4.67
C GLY A 69 8.58 0.11 -3.97
N GLY A 70 7.33 -0.35 -4.16
CA GLY A 70 6.71 -1.36 -3.32
C GLY A 70 7.48 -2.67 -3.12
N ILE A 71 8.14 -3.20 -4.16
CA ILE A 71 8.92 -4.46 -4.06
C ILE A 71 10.16 -4.25 -3.18
N GLU A 72 10.94 -3.19 -3.45
CA GLU A 72 12.12 -2.86 -2.65
C GLU A 72 11.73 -2.53 -1.21
N ASN A 73 10.62 -1.81 -1.03
CA ASN A 73 10.08 -1.48 0.29
C ASN A 73 9.90 -2.73 1.15
N VAL A 74 9.24 -3.76 0.61
CA VAL A 74 9.00 -5.00 1.35
C VAL A 74 10.31 -5.76 1.59
N ARG A 75 11.24 -5.80 0.62
CA ARG A 75 12.55 -6.41 0.82
C ARG A 75 13.35 -5.75 1.95
N ARG A 76 13.35 -4.42 1.99
CA ARG A 76 14.05 -3.66 3.04
C ARG A 76 13.32 -3.71 4.39
N LEU A 77 11.99 -3.88 4.39
CA LEU A 77 11.21 -4.19 5.59
C LEU A 77 11.61 -5.57 6.14
N ILE A 78 11.74 -6.60 5.29
CA ILE A 78 12.22 -7.94 5.65
C ILE A 78 13.64 -7.85 6.23
N GLY A 79 14.54 -7.11 5.59
CA GLY A 79 15.92 -6.92 6.03
C GLY A 79 16.09 -6.08 7.31
N GLY A 80 15.02 -5.45 7.81
CA GLY A 80 15.08 -4.60 9.00
C GLY A 80 15.65 -3.21 8.79
N GLU A 81 15.86 -2.82 7.54
CA GLU A 81 16.28 -1.46 7.19
C GLU A 81 15.13 -0.44 7.27
N PHE A 82 13.90 -0.91 7.10
CA PHE A 82 12.68 -0.14 7.29
C PHE A 82 11.89 -0.69 8.47
N ASP A 83 11.39 0.18 9.33
CA ASP A 83 10.46 -0.16 10.40
C ASP A 83 9.03 -0.21 9.90
N THR A 84 8.74 0.64 8.92
CA THR A 84 7.41 0.77 8.32
C THR A 84 7.50 1.21 6.86
N THR A 85 6.49 0.88 6.06
CA THR A 85 6.44 1.25 4.64
C THR A 85 5.02 1.12 4.07
N TRP A 86 4.84 1.59 2.84
CA TRP A 86 3.67 1.24 2.03
C TRP A 86 3.99 0.05 1.13
N ALA A 87 3.05 -0.86 1.03
CA ALA A 87 3.17 -2.07 0.25
C ALA A 87 1.89 -2.39 -0.52
N HIS A 88 2.01 -2.90 -1.73
CA HIS A 88 0.89 -3.42 -2.50
C HIS A 88 0.52 -4.84 -2.03
N THR A 89 -0.77 -5.17 -2.08
CA THR A 89 -1.31 -6.45 -1.59
C THR A 89 -0.69 -7.67 -2.24
N ASN A 90 -0.41 -7.65 -3.54
CA ASN A 90 0.27 -8.75 -4.22
C ASN A 90 1.69 -8.98 -3.70
N VAL A 91 2.47 -7.91 -3.45
CA VAL A 91 3.84 -8.01 -2.89
C VAL A 91 3.80 -8.48 -1.44
N MET A 92 2.79 -8.04 -0.68
CA MET A 92 2.56 -8.49 0.70
C MET A 92 2.24 -10.00 0.76
N GLU A 93 1.39 -10.46 -0.14
CA GLU A 93 1.02 -11.88 -0.24
C GLU A 93 2.23 -12.74 -0.58
N GLU A 94 2.95 -12.42 -1.65
CA GLU A 94 4.15 -13.15 -2.07
C GLU A 94 5.24 -13.18 -0.98
N ALA A 95 5.47 -12.06 -0.29
CA ALA A 95 6.41 -12.00 0.83
C ALA A 95 5.95 -12.86 2.02
N SER A 96 4.65 -12.84 2.34
CA SER A 96 4.09 -13.58 3.47
C SER A 96 4.05 -15.09 3.24
N THR A 97 4.07 -15.54 1.98
CA THR A 97 4.04 -16.94 1.57
C THR A 97 5.41 -17.47 1.10
N GLY A 98 6.35 -16.59 0.77
CA GLY A 98 7.64 -16.97 0.19
C GLY A 98 7.53 -17.45 -1.25
N THR A 99 6.59 -16.88 -2.01
CA THR A 99 6.31 -17.23 -3.42
C THR A 99 6.66 -16.09 -4.37
N GLY A 100 6.56 -16.31 -5.66
CA GLY A 100 6.72 -15.27 -6.69
C GLY A 100 8.06 -14.53 -6.58
N LEU A 101 8.01 -13.23 -6.34
CA LEU A 101 9.19 -12.36 -6.19
C LEU A 101 10.08 -12.71 -4.98
N PHE A 102 9.58 -13.54 -4.06
CA PHE A 102 10.23 -13.99 -2.84
C PHE A 102 10.43 -15.52 -2.82
N GLU A 103 10.32 -16.18 -3.97
CA GLU A 103 10.55 -17.63 -4.10
C GLU A 103 11.94 -18.01 -3.58
N GLY A 104 11.99 -19.11 -2.81
CA GLY A 104 13.22 -19.56 -2.14
C GLY A 104 13.58 -18.80 -0.85
N GLN A 105 12.82 -17.76 -0.49
CA GLN A 105 12.97 -17.06 0.79
C GLN A 105 12.00 -17.62 1.83
N LYS A 106 12.39 -17.51 3.11
CA LYS A 106 11.49 -17.86 4.21
C LYS A 106 10.28 -16.93 4.22
N PRO A 107 9.04 -17.45 4.35
CA PRO A 107 7.84 -16.63 4.48
C PRO A 107 7.97 -15.58 5.59
N PHE A 108 7.73 -14.32 5.24
CA PHE A 108 7.85 -13.21 6.18
C PHE A 108 6.57 -13.02 7.00
N LYS A 109 6.59 -13.51 8.25
CA LYS A 109 5.43 -13.48 9.17
C LYS A 109 5.42 -12.28 10.13
N GLU A 110 6.41 -11.41 10.04
CA GLU A 110 6.54 -10.24 10.91
C GLU A 110 5.88 -8.97 10.36
N MET A 111 5.25 -9.04 9.18
CA MET A 111 4.49 -7.93 8.63
C MET A 111 3.20 -7.72 9.41
N ARG A 112 2.88 -6.47 9.73
CA ARG A 112 1.66 -6.05 10.41
C ARG A 112 1.02 -4.89 9.67
N VAL A 113 -0.28 -4.98 9.45
CA VAL A 113 -1.05 -3.93 8.78
C VAL A 113 -1.39 -2.82 9.74
N MET A 114 -1.27 -1.58 9.30
CA MET A 114 -1.69 -0.40 10.06
C MET A 114 -3.01 0.16 9.53
N ILE A 115 -3.06 0.45 8.23
CA ILE A 115 -4.20 1.09 7.56
C ILE A 115 -4.18 0.82 6.06
N PHE A 116 -5.35 0.73 5.46
CA PHE A 116 -5.54 0.74 4.01
C PHE A 116 -5.26 2.14 3.45
N MET A 117 -4.56 2.21 2.31
CA MET A 117 -4.14 3.47 1.68
C MET A 117 -4.77 3.71 0.31
N GLY A 118 -5.81 2.97 -0.04
CA GLY A 118 -6.43 3.05 -1.35
C GLY A 118 -6.18 1.80 -2.21
N ASP A 119 -6.92 1.69 -3.29
CA ASP A 119 -6.80 0.61 -4.25
C ASP A 119 -6.80 1.10 -5.69
N GLN A 120 -6.52 0.20 -6.61
CA GLN A 120 -6.51 0.46 -8.04
C GLN A 120 -7.30 -0.61 -8.78
N ALA A 121 -8.14 -0.20 -9.72
CA ALA A 121 -8.88 -1.11 -10.57
C ALA A 121 -7.98 -1.73 -11.65
N VAL A 122 -8.20 -3.00 -11.94
CA VAL A 122 -7.69 -3.68 -13.14
C VAL A 122 -8.73 -3.57 -14.24
N CYS A 123 -8.59 -2.58 -15.08
CA CYS A 123 -9.50 -2.36 -16.19
C CYS A 123 -8.91 -2.98 -17.47
N VAL A 124 -9.59 -3.94 -18.06
CA VAL A 124 -9.25 -4.48 -19.37
C VAL A 124 -10.15 -3.82 -20.42
N VAL A 125 -9.55 -3.12 -21.38
CA VAL A 125 -10.25 -2.34 -22.40
C VAL A 125 -10.01 -2.94 -23.77
N ALA A 126 -11.07 -3.08 -24.57
CA ALA A 126 -11.02 -3.43 -25.99
C ALA A 126 -11.94 -2.51 -26.80
N LEU A 127 -11.79 -2.47 -28.12
CA LEU A 127 -12.78 -1.80 -28.99
C LEU A 127 -14.16 -2.45 -28.81
N ALA A 128 -15.23 -1.67 -28.80
CA ALA A 128 -16.60 -2.16 -28.65
C ALA A 128 -16.99 -3.20 -29.70
N LYS A 129 -16.48 -3.06 -30.94
CA LYS A 129 -16.67 -4.01 -32.04
C LYS A 129 -15.87 -5.31 -31.90
N SER A 130 -14.95 -5.39 -30.94
CA SER A 130 -14.13 -6.58 -30.71
C SER A 130 -15.01 -7.75 -30.22
N PRO A 131 -14.68 -9.01 -30.60
CA PRO A 131 -15.34 -10.18 -30.07
C PRO A 131 -15.02 -10.46 -28.60
N ILE A 132 -14.06 -9.75 -28.02
CA ILE A 132 -13.64 -9.91 -26.61
C ILE A 132 -14.73 -9.36 -25.69
N LYS A 133 -15.36 -10.25 -24.90
CA LYS A 133 -16.44 -9.93 -23.97
C LYS A 133 -16.14 -10.38 -22.54
N SER A 134 -15.16 -11.26 -22.35
CA SER A 134 -14.74 -11.81 -21.06
C SER A 134 -13.20 -11.87 -21.00
N PHE A 135 -12.65 -12.16 -19.83
CA PHE A 135 -11.19 -12.33 -19.69
C PHE A 135 -10.69 -13.60 -20.39
N SER A 136 -11.50 -14.63 -20.47
CA SER A 136 -11.14 -15.87 -21.19
C SER A 136 -10.98 -15.66 -22.70
N ASP A 137 -11.67 -14.66 -23.26
CA ASP A 137 -11.56 -14.31 -24.69
C ASP A 137 -10.21 -13.68 -25.05
N LEU A 138 -9.39 -13.34 -24.05
CA LEU A 138 -8.01 -12.85 -24.23
C LEU A 138 -7.06 -13.95 -24.71
N ALA A 139 -7.43 -15.23 -24.59
CA ALA A 139 -6.66 -16.34 -25.13
C ALA A 139 -6.47 -16.20 -26.65
N GLY A 140 -5.22 -16.28 -27.13
CA GLY A 140 -4.84 -16.07 -28.52
C GLY A 140 -4.71 -14.60 -28.94
N LYS A 141 -5.10 -13.64 -28.10
CA LYS A 141 -5.10 -12.21 -28.39
C LYS A 141 -3.78 -11.55 -27.99
N LYS A 142 -3.49 -10.41 -28.65
CA LYS A 142 -2.37 -9.54 -28.29
C LYS A 142 -2.84 -8.51 -27.27
N VAL A 143 -2.36 -8.66 -26.04
CA VAL A 143 -2.81 -7.85 -24.90
C VAL A 143 -1.66 -7.00 -24.38
N ASN A 144 -1.84 -5.68 -24.31
CA ASN A 144 -0.90 -4.81 -23.63
C ASN A 144 -1.09 -4.89 -22.13
N VAL A 145 0.00 -5.13 -21.41
CA VAL A 145 0.03 -5.29 -19.94
C VAL A 145 0.81 -4.19 -19.22
N GLY A 146 1.15 -3.11 -19.93
CA GLY A 146 1.94 -2.00 -19.43
C GLY A 146 3.42 -2.12 -19.74
N ALA A 147 4.22 -1.13 -19.30
CA ALA A 147 5.64 -1.09 -19.54
C ALA A 147 6.39 -2.25 -18.83
N PRO A 148 7.53 -2.70 -19.39
CA PRO A 148 8.34 -3.76 -18.78
C PRO A 148 8.73 -3.43 -17.34
N GLY A 149 8.64 -4.40 -16.43
CA GLY A 149 8.92 -4.22 -15.00
C GLY A 149 7.84 -3.48 -14.20
N GLY A 150 6.78 -3.00 -14.85
CA GLY A 150 5.66 -2.35 -14.18
C GLY A 150 4.77 -3.33 -13.42
N ILE A 151 4.07 -2.83 -12.39
CA ILE A 151 3.13 -3.62 -11.58
C ILE A 151 2.01 -4.24 -12.43
N GLY A 152 1.58 -3.58 -13.50
CA GLY A 152 0.56 -4.09 -14.43
C GLY A 152 0.94 -5.43 -15.06
N VAL A 153 2.23 -5.63 -15.36
CA VAL A 153 2.74 -6.90 -15.91
C VAL A 153 2.58 -8.03 -14.89
N LEU A 154 2.91 -7.78 -13.62
CA LEU A 154 2.78 -8.77 -12.56
C LEU A 154 1.32 -9.14 -12.33
N ILE A 155 0.45 -8.15 -12.22
CA ILE A 155 -0.99 -8.35 -12.03
C ILE A 155 -1.60 -9.12 -13.19
N ALA A 156 -1.30 -8.73 -14.44
CA ALA A 156 -1.81 -9.42 -15.63
C ALA A 156 -1.40 -10.88 -15.68
N LYS A 157 -0.10 -11.18 -15.47
CA LYS A 157 0.40 -12.55 -15.44
C LYS A 157 -0.27 -13.39 -14.37
N SER A 158 -0.41 -12.86 -13.16
CA SER A 158 -1.11 -13.55 -12.06
C SER A 158 -2.57 -13.85 -12.42
N MET A 159 -3.29 -12.88 -12.99
CA MET A 159 -4.66 -13.08 -13.45
C MET A 159 -4.75 -14.13 -14.57
N PHE A 160 -3.89 -14.06 -15.57
CA PHE A 160 -3.89 -15.03 -16.68
C PHE A 160 -3.56 -16.44 -16.20
N LYS A 161 -2.65 -16.57 -15.22
CA LYS A 161 -2.35 -17.84 -14.57
C LYS A 161 -3.55 -18.39 -13.80
N ALA A 162 -4.22 -17.57 -13.00
CA ALA A 162 -5.45 -17.98 -12.27
C ALA A 162 -6.56 -18.41 -13.23
N LEU A 163 -6.66 -17.78 -14.39
CA LEU A 163 -7.62 -18.14 -15.45
C LEU A 163 -7.21 -19.34 -16.29
N GLY A 164 -5.95 -19.77 -16.26
CA GLY A 164 -5.40 -20.85 -17.08
C GLY A 164 -5.18 -20.48 -18.55
N ILE A 165 -4.88 -19.20 -18.80
CA ILE A 165 -4.63 -18.65 -20.16
C ILE A 165 -3.25 -17.98 -20.31
N GLU A 166 -2.36 -18.08 -19.31
CA GLU A 166 -1.06 -17.39 -19.30
C GLU A 166 -0.25 -17.65 -20.58
N ASP A 167 -0.11 -18.92 -20.96
CA ASP A 167 0.66 -19.32 -22.15
C ASP A 167 -0.07 -19.08 -23.50
N LYS A 168 -1.32 -18.65 -23.43
CA LYS A 168 -2.17 -18.42 -24.60
C LYS A 168 -2.26 -16.95 -25.00
N VAL A 169 -1.91 -16.03 -24.11
CA VAL A 169 -1.98 -14.58 -24.35
C VAL A 169 -0.67 -14.08 -24.92
N LYS A 170 -0.74 -13.32 -26.01
CA LYS A 170 0.43 -12.67 -26.61
C LYS A 170 0.64 -11.32 -25.91
N LEU A 171 1.66 -11.23 -25.04
CA LEU A 171 1.92 -10.03 -24.26
C LEU A 171 2.55 -8.93 -25.10
N SER A 172 2.10 -7.69 -24.89
CA SER A 172 2.70 -6.46 -25.40
C SER A 172 3.04 -5.53 -24.24
N PHE A 173 4.13 -4.77 -24.38
CA PHE A 173 4.70 -3.97 -23.31
C PHE A 173 4.87 -2.52 -23.76
N LEU A 174 3.78 -1.75 -23.76
CA LEU A 174 3.75 -0.35 -24.15
C LEU A 174 3.35 0.52 -22.96
N ASN A 175 3.76 1.78 -23.00
CA ASN A 175 3.22 2.81 -22.11
C ASN A 175 1.73 3.07 -22.41
N PRO A 176 0.99 3.81 -21.57
CA PRO A 176 -0.44 4.03 -21.77
C PRO A 176 -0.80 4.66 -23.12
N GLU A 177 -0.01 5.61 -23.60
CA GLU A 177 -0.23 6.29 -24.89
C GLU A 177 -0.09 5.31 -26.06
N GLY A 178 1.00 4.53 -26.08
CA GLY A 178 1.24 3.51 -27.10
C GLY A 178 0.20 2.38 -27.06
N ALA A 179 -0.28 2.03 -25.87
CA ALA A 179 -1.33 1.02 -25.68
C ALA A 179 -2.68 1.52 -26.24
N ALA A 180 -3.08 2.74 -25.91
CA ALA A 180 -4.32 3.34 -26.40
C ALA A 180 -4.30 3.47 -27.94
N GLN A 181 -3.19 3.96 -28.51
CA GLN A 181 -3.04 4.06 -29.97
C GLN A 181 -3.05 2.67 -30.63
N GLY A 182 -2.34 1.69 -30.04
CA GLY A 182 -2.31 0.31 -30.55
C GLY A 182 -3.68 -0.36 -30.55
N VAL A 183 -4.53 -0.10 -29.55
CA VAL A 183 -5.93 -0.58 -29.51
C VAL A 183 -6.76 0.13 -30.59
N LYS A 184 -6.61 1.45 -30.75
CA LYS A 184 -7.32 2.23 -31.76
C LYS A 184 -7.05 1.72 -33.18
N ASP A 185 -5.78 1.44 -33.49
CA ASP A 185 -5.32 1.01 -34.82
C ASP A 185 -5.51 -0.51 -35.06
N GLY A 186 -5.93 -1.26 -34.05
CA GLY A 186 -6.09 -2.71 -34.14
C GLY A 186 -4.79 -3.51 -34.11
N HIS A 187 -3.66 -2.88 -33.75
CA HIS A 187 -2.39 -3.56 -33.53
C HIS A 187 -2.32 -4.29 -32.18
N ILE A 188 -3.19 -3.92 -31.24
CA ILE A 188 -3.41 -4.50 -29.93
C ILE A 188 -4.89 -4.84 -29.84
N ASP A 189 -5.22 -6.07 -29.43
CA ASP A 189 -6.62 -6.53 -29.31
C ASP A 189 -7.30 -6.00 -28.05
N ALA A 190 -6.54 -5.93 -26.96
CA ALA A 190 -6.99 -5.39 -25.67
C ALA A 190 -5.81 -4.80 -24.88
N ALA A 191 -6.09 -3.90 -23.97
CA ALA A 191 -5.09 -3.33 -23.09
C ALA A 191 -5.55 -3.34 -21.61
N LEU A 192 -4.61 -3.64 -20.72
CA LEU A 192 -4.75 -3.38 -19.31
C LEU A 192 -4.57 -1.88 -19.11
N ALA A 193 -5.62 -1.20 -18.66
CA ALA A 193 -5.60 0.19 -18.23
C ALA A 193 -5.66 0.17 -16.68
N PRO A 194 -4.53 0.29 -15.97
CA PRO A 194 -4.54 0.28 -14.52
C PRO A 194 -5.14 1.59 -14.00
N GLY A 195 -6.00 1.45 -12.99
CA GLY A 195 -6.62 2.57 -12.32
C GLY A 195 -8.06 2.88 -12.80
N SER A 196 -8.80 3.49 -11.91
CA SER A 196 -10.05 4.19 -12.14
C SER A 196 -9.91 5.49 -11.32
N PRO A 197 -10.00 6.66 -11.96
CA PRO A 197 -10.31 6.92 -13.37
C PRO A 197 -9.20 6.49 -14.34
N PHE A 198 -9.58 6.27 -15.60
CA PHE A 198 -8.65 5.96 -16.69
C PHE A 198 -7.59 7.05 -16.86
N THR A 199 -6.41 6.64 -17.29
CA THR A 199 -5.37 7.60 -17.69
C THR A 199 -5.86 8.46 -18.88
N PRO A 200 -5.34 9.68 -19.05
CA PRO A 200 -5.78 10.59 -20.13
C PRO A 200 -5.78 9.96 -21.53
N SER A 201 -4.80 9.12 -21.82
CA SER A 201 -4.70 8.40 -23.10
C SER A 201 -5.88 7.46 -23.38
N PHE A 202 -6.39 6.77 -22.35
CA PHE A 202 -7.58 5.90 -22.48
C PHE A 202 -8.89 6.70 -22.52
N VAL A 203 -8.95 7.84 -21.84
CA VAL A 203 -10.07 8.79 -21.97
C VAL A 203 -10.13 9.33 -23.41
N GLU A 204 -8.99 9.70 -24.00
CA GLU A 204 -8.92 10.16 -25.39
C GLU A 204 -9.25 9.06 -26.40
N LEU A 205 -8.78 7.83 -26.16
CA LEU A 205 -9.17 6.66 -26.95
C LEU A 205 -10.71 6.53 -26.97
N ALA A 206 -11.35 6.58 -25.80
CA ALA A 206 -12.80 6.46 -25.68
C ALA A 206 -13.60 7.56 -26.41
N ARG A 207 -13.00 8.76 -26.54
CA ARG A 207 -13.58 9.87 -27.31
C ARG A 207 -13.46 9.66 -28.81
N SER A 208 -12.38 8.99 -29.25
CA SER A 208 -12.05 8.81 -30.68
C SER A 208 -12.52 7.48 -31.26
N ALA A 209 -12.79 6.48 -30.41
CA ALA A 209 -13.30 5.17 -30.82
C ALA A 209 -14.17 4.56 -29.71
N PRO A 210 -15.31 3.91 -30.05
CA PRO A 210 -16.09 3.18 -29.07
C PRO A 210 -15.26 2.06 -28.43
N ILE A 211 -15.10 2.10 -27.12
CA ILE A 211 -14.43 1.08 -26.32
C ILE A 211 -15.41 0.40 -25.37
N ARG A 212 -15.01 -0.76 -24.87
CA ARG A 212 -15.71 -1.51 -23.82
C ARG A 212 -14.75 -1.88 -22.70
N LEU A 213 -15.17 -1.72 -21.47
CA LEU A 213 -14.54 -2.35 -20.31
C LEU A 213 -14.99 -3.81 -20.28
N ILE A 214 -14.04 -4.72 -20.30
CA ILE A 214 -14.29 -6.17 -20.22
C ILE A 214 -14.53 -6.54 -18.77
N GLU A 215 -15.69 -7.12 -18.50
CA GLU A 215 -16.07 -7.58 -17.17
C GLU A 215 -15.79 -9.09 -17.00
N PRO A 216 -15.43 -9.56 -15.79
CA PRO A 216 -15.31 -10.99 -15.54
C PRO A 216 -16.68 -11.68 -15.56
N THR A 217 -16.74 -12.89 -16.09
CA THR A 217 -17.86 -13.82 -15.88
C THR A 217 -17.83 -14.39 -14.47
N LYS A 218 -18.94 -14.95 -13.98
CA LYS A 218 -18.98 -15.55 -12.63
C LYS A 218 -17.90 -16.63 -12.42
N MET A 219 -17.65 -17.46 -13.42
CA MET A 219 -16.60 -18.49 -13.36
C MET A 219 -15.20 -17.87 -13.24
N GLU A 220 -14.95 -16.75 -13.91
CA GLU A 220 -13.68 -16.03 -13.85
C GLU A 220 -13.51 -15.31 -12.50
N GLU A 221 -14.60 -14.73 -11.96
CA GLU A 221 -14.63 -14.19 -10.61
C GLU A 221 -14.15 -15.24 -9.60
N ASP A 222 -14.78 -16.42 -9.60
CA ASP A 222 -14.48 -17.50 -8.66
C ASP A 222 -13.02 -17.99 -8.79
N LYS A 223 -12.51 -18.10 -10.02
CA LYS A 223 -11.10 -18.50 -10.25
C LYS A 223 -10.10 -17.45 -9.74
N ILE A 224 -10.36 -16.17 -10.02
CA ILE A 224 -9.48 -15.08 -9.62
C ILE A 224 -9.52 -14.90 -8.10
N GLU A 225 -10.70 -14.88 -7.48
CA GLU A 225 -10.83 -14.76 -6.02
C GLU A 225 -10.15 -15.92 -5.28
N LYS A 226 -10.25 -17.14 -5.81
CA LYS A 226 -9.55 -18.29 -5.24
C LYS A 226 -8.04 -18.25 -5.43
N GLY A 227 -7.58 -17.83 -6.61
CA GLY A 227 -6.16 -17.83 -6.97
C GLY A 227 -5.39 -16.61 -6.48
N LEU A 228 -6.07 -15.50 -6.25
CA LEU A 228 -5.48 -14.19 -5.94
C LEU A 228 -6.20 -13.55 -4.75
N PRO A 229 -5.95 -14.02 -3.52
CA PRO A 229 -6.66 -13.57 -2.32
C PRO A 229 -6.44 -12.08 -2.02
N TYR A 230 -5.41 -11.48 -2.61
CA TYR A 230 -5.10 -10.05 -2.51
C TYR A 230 -5.96 -9.15 -3.42
N MET A 231 -6.79 -9.74 -4.29
CA MET A 231 -7.72 -8.99 -5.14
C MET A 231 -9.13 -8.99 -4.54
N GLU A 232 -9.85 -7.93 -4.82
CA GLU A 232 -11.23 -7.76 -4.41
C GLU A 232 -12.09 -7.34 -5.62
N LEU A 233 -13.19 -8.03 -5.84
CA LEU A 233 -14.16 -7.66 -6.88
C LEU A 233 -15.01 -6.50 -6.37
N LYS A 234 -15.02 -5.38 -7.09
CA LYS A 234 -15.81 -4.20 -6.77
C LYS A 234 -16.51 -3.66 -8.01
N LEU A 235 -17.46 -2.73 -7.77
CA LEU A 235 -18.15 -2.02 -8.83
C LEU A 235 -17.48 -0.65 -9.09
N ILE A 236 -17.15 -0.40 -10.35
CA ILE A 236 -16.93 0.94 -10.87
C ILE A 236 -18.30 1.57 -11.08
N ALA A 237 -18.55 2.72 -10.49
CA ALA A 237 -19.85 3.40 -10.57
C ALA A 237 -20.19 3.78 -12.03
N ALA A 238 -21.48 3.81 -12.34
CA ALA A 238 -21.96 4.28 -13.63
C ALA A 238 -21.45 5.72 -13.92
N ASN A 239 -21.16 5.98 -15.19
CA ASN A 239 -20.68 7.28 -15.69
C ASN A 239 -19.34 7.77 -15.09
N THR A 240 -18.58 6.88 -14.43
CA THR A 240 -17.24 7.19 -13.92
C THR A 240 -16.20 7.06 -15.04
N GLU A 241 -16.28 5.98 -15.82
CA GLU A 241 -15.35 5.68 -16.90
C GLU A 241 -16.09 5.65 -18.25
N PRO A 242 -15.51 6.19 -19.30
CA PRO A 242 -16.08 6.13 -20.63
C PRO A 242 -16.10 4.70 -21.18
N GLY A 243 -16.98 4.44 -22.14
CA GLY A 243 -17.12 3.15 -22.82
C GLY A 243 -18.56 2.83 -23.15
N GLU A 244 -18.78 1.85 -24.05
CA GLU A 244 -20.10 1.43 -24.52
C GLU A 244 -21.03 0.98 -23.36
N ASN A 245 -20.45 0.39 -22.31
CA ASN A 245 -21.16 -0.04 -21.10
C ASN A 245 -20.94 0.90 -19.91
N GLY A 246 -20.59 2.16 -20.16
CA GLY A 246 -20.26 3.15 -19.13
C GLY A 246 -21.45 3.69 -18.36
N ASP A 247 -22.65 3.57 -18.90
CA ASP A 247 -23.91 4.01 -18.34
C ASP A 247 -24.42 3.17 -17.14
N LYS A 248 -23.77 2.03 -16.89
CA LYS A 248 -24.09 1.09 -15.80
C LYS A 248 -22.91 0.85 -14.90
N PRO A 249 -23.12 0.42 -13.63
CA PRO A 249 -22.06 -0.09 -12.79
C PRO A 249 -21.40 -1.30 -13.45
N ARG A 250 -20.07 -1.35 -13.43
CA ARG A 250 -19.26 -2.41 -14.06
C ARG A 250 -18.35 -3.06 -13.04
N LYS A 251 -18.21 -4.38 -13.15
CA LYS A 251 -17.33 -5.15 -12.27
C LYS A 251 -15.88 -5.02 -12.69
N ALA A 252 -15.00 -4.81 -11.73
CA ALA A 252 -13.56 -4.88 -11.92
C ALA A 252 -12.88 -5.46 -10.68
N PHE A 253 -11.73 -6.08 -10.87
CA PHE A 253 -10.88 -6.46 -9.76
C PHE A 253 -10.03 -5.28 -9.33
N PHE A 254 -9.85 -5.15 -8.02
CA PHE A 254 -9.02 -4.13 -7.40
C PHE A 254 -7.91 -4.79 -6.60
N TRP A 255 -6.72 -4.20 -6.60
CA TRP A 255 -5.66 -4.52 -5.65
C TRP A 255 -5.34 -3.30 -4.82
N GLY A 256 -5.17 -3.52 -3.52
CA GLY A 256 -4.97 -2.45 -2.56
C GLY A 256 -3.51 -2.18 -2.27
N GLN A 257 -3.29 -1.10 -1.54
CA GLN A 257 -2.04 -0.80 -0.90
C GLN A 257 -2.30 -0.47 0.57
N TYR A 258 -1.36 -0.84 1.40
CA TYR A 258 -1.45 -0.68 2.84
C TYR A 258 -0.21 -0.03 3.40
N TRP A 259 -0.39 0.74 4.44
CA TRP A 259 0.71 1.09 5.32
C TRP A 259 0.91 -0.06 6.29
N VAL A 260 2.11 -0.60 6.30
CA VAL A 260 2.51 -1.76 7.09
C VAL A 260 3.72 -1.45 7.95
N ALA A 261 3.88 -2.16 9.05
CA ALA A 261 5.04 -2.08 9.94
C ALA A 261 5.57 -3.48 10.28
N ARG A 262 6.77 -3.57 10.84
CA ARG A 262 7.28 -4.81 11.45
C ARG A 262 6.67 -5.00 12.85
N THR A 263 6.59 -6.24 13.30
CA THR A 263 6.17 -6.59 14.68
C THR A 263 7.02 -5.92 15.77
N GLY A 264 8.28 -5.61 15.50
CA GLY A 264 9.18 -4.96 16.44
C GLY A 264 8.95 -3.46 16.64
N MET A 265 8.10 -2.83 15.80
CA MET A 265 7.74 -1.43 16.01
C MET A 265 6.84 -1.30 17.25
N PRO A 266 7.10 -0.38 18.21
CA PRO A 266 6.30 -0.25 19.41
C PRO A 266 4.84 0.11 19.15
N ASP A 267 3.93 -0.52 19.87
CA ASP A 267 2.48 -0.31 19.73
C ASP A 267 2.08 1.16 19.86
N GLN A 268 2.69 1.88 20.79
CA GLN A 268 2.39 3.29 21.03
C GLN A 268 2.86 4.16 19.84
N ALA A 269 3.98 3.84 19.21
CA ALA A 269 4.48 4.58 18.04
C ALA A 269 3.54 4.41 16.84
N VAL A 270 3.04 3.20 16.60
CA VAL A 270 2.04 2.92 15.55
C VAL A 270 0.70 3.61 15.85
N TYR A 271 0.23 3.52 17.08
CA TYR A 271 -1.01 4.20 17.52
C TYR A 271 -0.90 5.72 17.32
N ASP A 272 0.19 6.33 17.80
CA ASP A 272 0.42 7.78 17.72
C ASP A 272 0.54 8.25 16.23
N ALA A 273 1.22 7.47 15.39
CA ALA A 273 1.32 7.76 13.97
C ALA A 273 -0.04 7.72 13.24
N LEU A 274 -0.89 6.73 13.55
CA LEU A 274 -2.25 6.67 13.04
C LEU A 274 -3.09 7.84 13.57
N LYS A 275 -2.98 8.13 14.87
CA LYS A 275 -3.75 9.21 15.50
C LYS A 275 -3.50 10.55 14.84
N VAL A 276 -2.24 10.92 14.60
CA VAL A 276 -1.92 12.21 13.98
C VAL A 276 -2.25 12.25 12.50
N THR A 277 -1.99 11.18 11.75
CA THR A 277 -2.24 11.18 10.29
C THR A 277 -3.73 11.06 9.94
N GLN A 278 -4.54 10.44 10.80
CA GLN A 278 -5.97 10.25 10.60
C GLN A 278 -6.84 11.29 11.31
N GLU A 279 -6.24 12.25 12.01
CA GLU A 279 -6.99 13.40 12.51
C GLU A 279 -7.59 14.17 11.33
N PRO A 280 -8.89 14.57 11.37
CA PRO A 280 -9.58 15.13 10.20
C PRO A 280 -8.84 16.29 9.52
N LYS A 281 -8.29 17.25 10.28
CA LYS A 281 -7.53 18.39 9.76
C LYS A 281 -6.24 17.95 9.06
N ASN A 282 -5.50 17.04 9.67
CA ASN A 282 -4.23 16.54 9.12
C ASN A 282 -4.46 15.67 7.90
N ARG A 283 -5.49 14.80 7.95
CA ARG A 283 -5.89 13.97 6.81
C ARG A 283 -6.32 14.81 5.61
N GLU A 284 -7.07 15.89 5.82
CA GLU A 284 -7.44 16.83 4.75
C GLU A 284 -6.19 17.48 4.12
N MET A 285 -5.24 17.92 4.94
CA MET A 285 -3.99 18.49 4.47
C MET A 285 -3.16 17.46 3.69
N LEU A 286 -3.00 16.24 4.22
CA LEU A 286 -2.30 15.15 3.56
C LEU A 286 -2.98 14.77 2.23
N THR A 287 -4.31 14.83 2.15
CA THR A 287 -5.08 14.56 0.93
C THR A 287 -4.79 15.57 -0.17
N LYS A 288 -4.56 16.85 0.17
CA LYS A 288 -4.14 17.87 -0.79
C LYS A 288 -2.73 17.61 -1.33
N VAL A 289 -1.86 16.99 -0.52
CA VAL A 289 -0.51 16.60 -0.93
C VAL A 289 -0.54 15.32 -1.79
N MET A 290 -1.35 14.34 -1.38
CA MET A 290 -1.51 13.07 -2.07
C MET A 290 -2.90 12.48 -1.83
N LYS A 291 -3.67 12.34 -2.90
CA LYS A 291 -5.08 11.91 -2.87
C LYS A 291 -5.33 10.62 -2.06
N LEU A 292 -4.40 9.67 -2.09
CA LEU A 292 -4.52 8.39 -1.38
C LEU A 292 -4.74 8.54 0.13
N TRP A 293 -4.28 9.62 0.75
CA TRP A 293 -4.59 9.90 2.16
C TRP A 293 -6.08 10.09 2.41
N GLY A 294 -6.80 10.65 1.44
CA GLY A 294 -8.27 10.78 1.49
C GLY A 294 -9.01 9.45 1.34
N GLU A 295 -8.39 8.46 0.71
CA GLU A 295 -8.93 7.11 0.54
C GLU A 295 -8.56 6.19 1.71
N SER A 296 -7.61 6.60 2.57
CA SER A 296 -7.12 5.79 3.68
C SER A 296 -8.21 5.49 4.71
N GLY A 297 -8.21 4.27 5.23
CA GLY A 297 -9.22 3.85 6.19
C GLY A 297 -9.16 2.37 6.60
N PRO A 298 -10.17 1.88 7.34
CA PRO A 298 -10.22 0.52 7.88
C PRO A 298 -10.79 -0.52 6.91
N ALA A 299 -10.26 -0.61 5.69
CA ALA A 299 -10.65 -1.63 4.70
C ALA A 299 -9.68 -2.82 4.76
N PHE A 300 -10.02 -3.87 5.51
CA PHE A 300 -9.11 -4.98 5.84
C PHE A 300 -9.45 -6.32 5.15
N GLY A 301 -10.47 -6.38 4.28
CA GLY A 301 -10.93 -7.62 3.65
C GLY A 301 -9.82 -8.43 2.95
N PRO A 302 -9.06 -7.86 2.01
CA PRO A 302 -7.99 -8.58 1.33
C PRO A 302 -6.90 -9.10 2.28
N VAL A 303 -6.41 -8.27 3.21
CA VAL A 303 -5.34 -8.66 4.13
C VAL A 303 -5.79 -9.69 5.17
N ALA A 304 -7.07 -9.70 5.53
CA ALA A 304 -7.66 -10.74 6.36
C ALA A 304 -7.64 -12.10 5.63
N LYS A 305 -8.05 -12.13 4.36
CA LYS A 305 -7.98 -13.34 3.52
C LYS A 305 -6.55 -13.88 3.36
N MET A 306 -5.55 -12.99 3.31
CA MET A 306 -4.13 -13.37 3.26
C MET A 306 -3.56 -13.79 4.63
N GLY A 307 -4.32 -13.65 5.71
CA GLY A 307 -3.87 -13.96 7.07
C GLY A 307 -2.76 -13.04 7.60
N ILE A 308 -2.67 -11.81 7.11
CA ILE A 308 -1.71 -10.80 7.59
C ILE A 308 -2.38 -9.97 8.67
N PRO A 309 -1.96 -10.08 9.95
CA PRO A 309 -2.65 -9.43 11.07
C PRO A 309 -2.38 -7.93 11.14
N LEU A 310 -3.24 -7.24 11.89
CA LEU A 310 -3.02 -5.85 12.26
C LEU A 310 -1.87 -5.74 13.26
N HIS A 311 -1.21 -4.58 13.24
CA HIS A 311 -0.31 -4.20 14.32
C HIS A 311 -1.10 -3.94 15.61
N PRO A 312 -0.64 -4.37 16.81
CA PRO A 312 -1.39 -4.15 18.06
C PRO A 312 -1.73 -2.68 18.31
N GLY A 313 -0.82 -1.75 17.99
CA GLY A 313 -1.09 -0.32 18.05
C GLY A 313 -2.21 0.14 17.10
N ALA A 314 -2.31 -0.48 15.91
CA ALA A 314 -3.42 -0.23 14.98
C ALA A 314 -4.72 -0.83 15.49
N VAL A 315 -4.68 -2.03 16.09
CA VAL A 315 -5.85 -2.64 16.75
C VAL A 315 -6.42 -1.71 17.82
N LYS A 316 -5.55 -1.16 18.69
CA LYS A 316 -5.94 -0.19 19.72
C LYS A 316 -6.62 1.03 19.11
N TYR A 317 -5.98 1.63 18.09
CA TYR A 317 -6.50 2.81 17.41
C TYR A 317 -7.88 2.57 16.78
N TRP A 318 -8.03 1.49 15.99
CA TRP A 318 -9.28 1.21 15.28
C TRP A 318 -10.42 0.80 16.21
N LYS A 319 -10.13 0.08 17.32
CA LYS A 319 -11.15 -0.21 18.34
C LYS A 319 -11.64 1.07 19.01
N GLU A 320 -10.76 2.02 19.32
CA GLU A 320 -11.14 3.33 19.87
C GLU A 320 -12.02 4.13 18.91
N LYS A 321 -11.80 3.97 17.60
CA LYS A 321 -12.67 4.57 16.56
C LYS A 321 -13.97 3.80 16.29
N GLY A 322 -14.27 2.77 17.07
CA GLY A 322 -15.50 1.98 16.93
C GLY A 322 -15.51 1.04 15.72
N VAL A 323 -14.36 0.78 15.11
CA VAL A 323 -14.27 -0.12 13.95
C VAL A 323 -14.37 -1.57 14.39
N LYS A 324 -15.29 -2.32 13.76
CA LYS A 324 -15.38 -3.77 13.95
C LYS A 324 -14.27 -4.45 13.15
N LEU A 325 -13.29 -5.00 13.87
CA LEU A 325 -12.13 -5.67 13.25
C LEU A 325 -12.43 -7.15 12.99
N PRO A 326 -11.94 -7.74 11.86
CA PRO A 326 -11.99 -9.18 11.63
C PRO A 326 -11.23 -9.91 12.76
N PRO A 327 -11.83 -10.97 13.37
CA PRO A 327 -11.20 -11.65 14.53
C PRO A 327 -9.81 -12.22 14.21
N GLU A 328 -9.61 -12.71 13.00
CA GLU A 328 -8.35 -13.28 12.50
C GLU A 328 -7.20 -12.26 12.43
N MET A 329 -7.51 -10.97 12.38
CA MET A 329 -6.52 -9.90 12.29
C MET A 329 -6.08 -9.34 13.65
N VAL A 330 -6.68 -9.79 14.73
CA VAL A 330 -6.47 -9.25 16.10
C VAL A 330 -5.60 -10.21 16.94
N LYS A 331 -4.85 -11.09 16.31
CA LYS A 331 -4.02 -12.13 16.96
C LYS A 331 -2.69 -11.56 17.43
#